data_a70ec7b0173db8bca5b6e527bf10f957
#
_entry.id   a70ec7b0173db8bca5b6e527bf10f957
#
_cell.length_a   1.000
_cell.length_b   1.000
_cell.length_c   1.000
_cell.angle_alpha   90.00
_cell.angle_beta   90.00
_cell.angle_gamma   90.00
#
_symmetry.space_group_name_H-M   'P 1'
#
loop_
_entity.id
_entity.type
_entity.pdbx_description
1 polymer ?
#
loop_
_entity_poly.entity_id
_entity_poly.type
_entity_poly.pdbx_seq_one_letter_code
_entity_poly.pdbx_strand_id
1 'polypeptide(L)'
;MRKTVLFVVLGIVLCLFGGIAYMMLRGDTDTADIAMRQVTDSTGKTMEIPVHPKRVVFLNVSNMDMYVAAGGQEAVVGKPTSKSMSPELAAITAQVPDVGIIHSPNVEKILSLKPDLVIGVNVPFHNQLRETIEQNHIPLYINSLDTYEDTLKTLKFFGELTGDMQAAQAKIDAITQQCETAFAKTAGKQGPKTLILFSNPDSNNMAGSSTFSGDLLKRLHGINIADLDTSLQGQFIPLSLEYVVKQDPEVIFIISMGNTPDMMARFKEQMQTNEAWNQTAAVKNGRIYELPMDLFTVNPGSRIGDAMAYMADCLYGQGGQ
;
A
#
# COMPACT_ATOMS: atom_id res chain seq x y z
N MET A 1 1.07 26.51 -75.95
CA MET A 1 0.91 25.25 -75.20
C MET A 1 2.13 24.85 -74.34
N ARG A 2 3.41 24.95 -74.74
CA ARG A 2 4.59 24.54 -73.95
C ARG A 2 4.85 25.40 -72.73
N LYS A 3 4.57 26.69 -72.74
CA LYS A 3 4.82 27.61 -71.59
C LYS A 3 3.78 27.40 -70.47
N THR A 4 2.52 27.07 -70.79
CA THR A 4 1.45 26.86 -69.79
C THR A 4 1.65 25.53 -69.00
N VAL A 5 2.14 24.49 -69.69
CA VAL A 5 2.45 23.20 -69.05
C VAL A 5 3.63 23.32 -68.09
N LEU A 6 4.64 24.16 -68.41
CA LEU A 6 5.79 24.38 -67.57
C LEU A 6 5.41 25.06 -66.25
N PHE A 7 4.50 26.04 -66.22
CA PHE A 7 4.02 26.74 -65.04
C PHE A 7 3.14 25.84 -64.15
N VAL A 8 2.34 24.94 -64.75
CA VAL A 8 1.53 23.98 -63.98
C VAL A 8 2.41 22.94 -63.29
N VAL A 9 3.45 22.42 -63.97
CA VAL A 9 4.40 21.47 -63.40
C VAL A 9 5.23 22.12 -62.30
N LEU A 10 5.68 23.37 -62.47
CA LEU A 10 6.41 24.09 -61.44
C LEU A 10 5.56 24.39 -60.19
N GLY A 11 4.27 24.70 -60.37
CA GLY A 11 3.31 24.89 -59.28
C GLY A 11 3.06 23.62 -58.46
N ILE A 12 2.94 22.46 -59.12
CA ILE A 12 2.74 21.16 -58.44
C ILE A 12 3.99 20.75 -57.70
N VAL A 13 5.20 20.98 -58.25
CA VAL A 13 6.47 20.68 -57.54
C VAL A 13 6.65 21.57 -56.31
N LEU A 14 6.32 22.88 -56.39
CA LEU A 14 6.37 23.79 -55.25
C LEU A 14 5.35 23.40 -54.18
N CYS A 15 4.14 22.94 -54.53
CA CYS A 15 3.16 22.45 -53.57
C CYS A 15 3.61 21.12 -52.89
N LEU A 16 4.27 20.23 -53.64
CA LEU A 16 4.82 19.00 -53.08
C LEU A 16 6.02 19.26 -52.14
N PHE A 17 6.93 20.17 -52.52
CA PHE A 17 8.03 20.57 -51.64
C PHE A 17 7.55 21.38 -50.43
N GLY A 18 6.55 22.25 -50.57
CA GLY A 18 5.90 22.96 -49.47
C GLY A 18 5.16 22.00 -48.52
N GLY A 19 4.49 20.99 -49.05
CA GLY A 19 3.82 19.94 -48.24
C GLY A 19 4.80 19.06 -47.50
N ILE A 20 5.91 18.67 -48.13
CA ILE A 20 6.97 17.88 -47.46
C ILE A 20 7.71 18.72 -46.41
N ALA A 21 8.02 19.99 -46.73
CA ALA A 21 8.64 20.91 -45.74
C ALA A 21 7.68 21.19 -44.55
N TYR A 22 6.37 21.32 -44.79
CA TYR A 22 5.36 21.50 -43.76
C TYR A 22 5.18 20.21 -42.92
N MET A 23 5.26 19.03 -43.55
CA MET A 23 5.29 17.74 -42.80
C MET A 23 6.61 17.55 -42.01
N MET A 24 7.75 17.96 -42.57
CA MET A 24 9.03 17.92 -41.83
C MET A 24 9.14 18.97 -40.71
N LEU A 25 8.45 20.10 -40.83
CA LEU A 25 8.33 21.10 -39.75
C LEU A 25 7.25 20.77 -38.72
N ARG A 26 6.35 19.83 -39.02
CA ARG A 26 5.45 19.16 -38.11
C ARG A 26 6.05 17.84 -37.60
N GLY A 27 7.37 17.72 -37.59
CA GLY A 27 8.05 16.67 -36.85
C GLY A 27 7.59 16.72 -35.41
N ASP A 28 7.12 15.61 -34.93
CA ASP A 28 6.66 15.31 -33.59
C ASP A 28 7.34 16.17 -32.51
N THR A 29 6.68 17.24 -32.13
CA THR A 29 7.05 18.04 -30.94
C THR A 29 6.22 17.61 -29.72
N ASP A 30 5.93 16.33 -29.61
CA ASP A 30 5.36 15.75 -28.39
C ASP A 30 6.36 14.91 -27.57
N THR A 31 7.66 15.08 -27.79
CA THR A 31 8.64 14.87 -26.73
C THR A 31 8.80 16.18 -25.96
N ALA A 32 7.75 16.62 -25.26
CA ALA A 32 7.97 17.49 -24.13
C ALA A 32 8.98 16.76 -23.26
N ASP A 33 10.18 17.34 -23.06
CA ASP A 33 11.19 16.81 -22.14
C ASP A 33 10.48 16.54 -20.80
N ILE A 34 10.19 15.26 -20.51
CA ILE A 34 9.54 14.90 -19.27
C ILE A 34 10.52 15.27 -18.17
N ALA A 35 10.19 16.30 -17.40
CA ALA A 35 11.03 16.73 -16.31
C ALA A 35 11.22 15.54 -15.35
N MET A 36 12.47 15.16 -15.14
CA MET A 36 12.86 14.06 -14.25
C MET A 36 13.37 14.60 -12.93
N ARG A 37 13.20 13.81 -11.86
CA ARG A 37 13.80 14.09 -10.54
C ARG A 37 14.45 12.84 -9.98
N GLN A 38 15.52 13.04 -9.22
CA GLN A 38 16.18 11.95 -8.49
C GLN A 38 15.45 11.67 -7.19
N VAL A 39 15.19 10.38 -6.90
CA VAL A 39 14.62 9.90 -5.65
C VAL A 39 15.37 8.68 -5.16
N THR A 40 15.36 8.46 -3.85
CA THR A 40 15.85 7.21 -3.24
C THR A 40 14.66 6.45 -2.67
N ASP A 41 14.49 5.20 -3.08
CA ASP A 41 13.40 4.35 -2.62
C ASP A 41 13.70 3.67 -1.25
N SER A 42 12.74 2.92 -0.70
CA SER A 42 12.89 2.27 0.60
C SER A 42 13.91 1.12 0.62
N THR A 43 14.40 0.67 -0.53
CA THR A 43 15.50 -0.29 -0.63
C THR A 43 16.87 0.38 -0.60
N GLY A 44 16.91 1.71 -0.55
CA GLY A 44 18.13 2.52 -0.64
C GLY A 44 18.61 2.77 -2.07
N LYS A 45 17.86 2.33 -3.08
CA LYS A 45 18.21 2.58 -4.47
C LYS A 45 17.81 3.97 -4.91
N THR A 46 18.78 4.71 -5.47
CA THR A 46 18.57 6.01 -6.11
C THR A 46 18.25 5.82 -7.58
N MET A 47 17.23 6.53 -8.09
CA MET A 47 16.77 6.47 -9.47
C MET A 47 16.18 7.80 -9.92
N GLU A 48 16.06 7.98 -11.23
CA GLU A 48 15.32 9.10 -11.81
C GLU A 48 13.88 8.67 -12.12
N ILE A 49 12.92 9.49 -11.73
CA ILE A 49 11.50 9.30 -12.02
C ILE A 49 10.90 10.60 -12.61
N PRO A 50 9.80 10.52 -13.36
CA PRO A 50 9.09 11.72 -13.80
C PRO A 50 8.67 12.60 -12.61
N VAL A 51 8.79 13.90 -12.74
CA VAL A 51 8.31 14.86 -11.72
C VAL A 51 6.79 14.73 -11.56
N HIS A 52 6.06 14.60 -12.69
CA HIS A 52 4.62 14.35 -12.73
C HIS A 52 4.32 13.18 -13.67
N PRO A 53 4.38 11.93 -13.18
CA PRO A 53 4.12 10.76 -14.01
C PRO A 53 2.69 10.78 -14.54
N LYS A 54 2.51 10.34 -15.79
CA LYS A 54 1.22 10.33 -16.49
C LYS A 54 0.64 8.94 -16.61
N ARG A 55 1.47 7.91 -16.42
CA ARG A 55 1.09 6.51 -16.62
C ARG A 55 1.68 5.65 -15.51
N VAL A 56 0.99 5.59 -14.38
CA VAL A 56 1.47 4.87 -13.20
C VAL A 56 0.80 3.50 -13.08
N VAL A 57 1.60 2.47 -12.90
CA VAL A 57 1.15 1.13 -12.55
C VAL A 57 1.45 0.86 -11.07
N PHE A 58 0.46 0.37 -10.34
CA PHE A 58 0.59 -0.01 -8.95
C PHE A 58 0.60 -1.53 -8.78
N LEU A 59 1.54 -2.03 -7.97
CA LEU A 59 1.67 -3.45 -7.65
C LEU A 59 0.99 -3.82 -6.32
N ASN A 60 0.53 -2.82 -5.54
CA ASN A 60 -0.21 -3.03 -4.29
C ASN A 60 -1.28 -1.94 -4.08
N VAL A 61 -2.32 -2.31 -3.34
CA VAL A 61 -3.51 -1.44 -3.12
C VAL A 61 -3.17 -0.21 -2.29
N SER A 62 -2.36 -0.35 -1.24
CA SER A 62 -2.08 0.75 -0.29
C SER A 62 -1.46 1.96 -0.97
N ASN A 63 -0.45 1.73 -1.84
CA ASN A 63 0.16 2.81 -2.61
C ASN A 63 -0.83 3.43 -3.60
N MET A 64 -1.63 2.61 -4.29
CA MET A 64 -2.64 3.11 -5.23
C MET A 64 -3.70 3.95 -4.52
N ASP A 65 -4.20 3.50 -3.37
CA ASP A 65 -5.17 4.21 -2.55
C ASP A 65 -4.66 5.61 -2.15
N MET A 66 -3.43 5.69 -1.64
CA MET A 66 -2.81 6.95 -1.26
C MET A 66 -2.54 7.87 -2.46
N TYR A 67 -2.16 7.30 -3.61
CA TYR A 67 -1.93 8.09 -4.82
C TYR A 67 -3.23 8.68 -5.37
N VAL A 68 -4.32 7.91 -5.35
CA VAL A 68 -5.66 8.39 -5.70
C VAL A 68 -6.13 9.45 -4.70
N ALA A 69 -5.93 9.22 -3.40
CA ALA A 69 -6.25 10.20 -2.35
C ALA A 69 -5.47 11.52 -2.48
N ALA A 70 -4.28 11.47 -3.07
CA ALA A 70 -3.47 12.64 -3.42
C ALA A 70 -3.80 13.24 -4.81
N GLY A 71 -4.97 12.93 -5.40
CA GLY A 71 -5.45 13.51 -6.67
C GLY A 71 -4.94 12.82 -7.95
N GLY A 72 -4.30 11.64 -7.85
CA GLY A 72 -3.59 11.02 -8.96
C GLY A 72 -4.42 10.02 -9.80
N GLN A 73 -5.74 9.93 -9.63
CA GLN A 73 -6.56 8.88 -10.26
C GLN A 73 -6.43 8.80 -11.79
N GLU A 74 -6.26 9.93 -12.49
CA GLU A 74 -6.18 9.97 -13.95
C GLU A 74 -4.89 9.35 -14.51
N ALA A 75 -3.82 9.34 -13.73
CA ALA A 75 -2.55 8.75 -14.12
C ALA A 75 -2.48 7.23 -13.88
N VAL A 76 -3.44 6.63 -13.15
CA VAL A 76 -3.44 5.19 -12.86
C VAL A 76 -3.84 4.39 -14.09
N VAL A 77 -2.87 3.69 -14.70
CA VAL A 77 -3.09 2.88 -15.90
C VAL A 77 -3.05 1.36 -15.66
N GLY A 78 -2.66 0.94 -14.45
CA GLY A 78 -2.66 -0.48 -14.05
C GLY A 78 -2.81 -0.60 -12.54
N LYS A 79 -3.66 -1.55 -12.10
CA LYS A 79 -3.98 -1.78 -10.68
C LYS A 79 -3.72 -3.22 -10.25
N PRO A 80 -3.42 -3.47 -8.96
CA PRO A 80 -3.33 -4.82 -8.44
C PRO A 80 -4.73 -5.44 -8.30
N THR A 81 -4.82 -6.75 -8.48
CA THR A 81 -5.98 -7.54 -8.06
C THR A 81 -5.89 -7.78 -6.56
N SER A 82 -6.87 -7.35 -5.79
CA SER A 82 -6.87 -7.51 -4.32
C SER A 82 -8.27 -7.55 -3.74
N LYS A 83 -8.45 -8.38 -2.70
CA LYS A 83 -9.67 -8.43 -1.88
C LYS A 83 -9.71 -7.33 -0.80
N SER A 84 -8.56 -6.68 -0.53
CA SER A 84 -8.45 -5.59 0.45
C SER A 84 -8.78 -4.22 -0.14
N MET A 85 -9.15 -4.16 -1.43
CA MET A 85 -9.53 -2.89 -2.06
C MET A 85 -10.88 -2.43 -1.52
N SER A 86 -10.94 -1.18 -1.06
CA SER A 86 -12.21 -0.60 -0.60
C SER A 86 -13.21 -0.48 -1.76
N PRO A 87 -14.53 -0.52 -1.49
CA PRO A 87 -15.55 -0.34 -2.53
C PRO A 87 -15.42 1.00 -3.27
N GLU A 88 -15.02 2.05 -2.58
CA GLU A 88 -14.79 3.38 -3.15
C GLU A 88 -13.63 3.37 -4.15
N LEU A 89 -12.46 2.84 -3.75
CA LEU A 89 -11.30 2.72 -4.62
C LEU A 89 -11.58 1.80 -5.81
N ALA A 90 -12.31 0.71 -5.59
CA ALA A 90 -12.73 -0.21 -6.65
C ALA A 90 -13.61 0.50 -7.69
N ALA A 91 -14.54 1.36 -7.25
CA ALA A 91 -15.39 2.14 -8.14
C ALA A 91 -14.58 3.17 -8.95
N ILE A 92 -13.69 3.93 -8.30
CA ILE A 92 -12.82 4.91 -8.97
C ILE A 92 -11.94 4.24 -10.04
N THR A 93 -11.42 3.04 -9.75
CA THR A 93 -10.49 2.32 -10.62
C THR A 93 -11.17 1.22 -11.45
N ALA A 94 -12.50 1.24 -11.59
CA ALA A 94 -13.26 0.16 -12.23
C ALA A 94 -12.80 -0.14 -13.67
N GLN A 95 -12.40 0.87 -14.44
CA GLN A 95 -11.94 0.74 -15.83
C GLN A 95 -10.43 0.51 -15.96
N VAL A 96 -9.68 0.55 -14.85
CA VAL A 96 -8.23 0.35 -14.86
C VAL A 96 -7.93 -1.16 -14.97
N PRO A 97 -7.08 -1.59 -15.94
CA PRO A 97 -6.70 -2.99 -16.09
C PRO A 97 -5.98 -3.56 -14.88
N ASP A 98 -6.31 -4.80 -14.53
CA ASP A 98 -5.57 -5.56 -13.50
C ASP A 98 -4.21 -6.03 -14.03
N VAL A 99 -3.19 -5.91 -13.19
CA VAL A 99 -1.81 -6.35 -13.46
C VAL A 99 -1.37 -7.55 -12.59
N GLY A 100 -2.30 -8.25 -11.97
CA GLY A 100 -2.05 -9.42 -11.13
C GLY A 100 -2.08 -9.12 -9.63
N ILE A 101 -1.89 -10.17 -8.84
CA ILE A 101 -1.87 -10.09 -7.37
C ILE A 101 -0.48 -9.69 -6.87
N ILE A 102 -0.39 -9.21 -5.63
CA ILE A 102 0.85 -8.74 -5.00
C ILE A 102 2.00 -9.77 -5.06
N HIS A 103 1.70 -11.07 -4.93
CA HIS A 103 2.70 -12.13 -4.95
C HIS A 103 3.07 -12.62 -6.36
N SER A 104 2.31 -12.22 -7.38
CA SER A 104 2.50 -12.65 -8.76
C SER A 104 2.01 -11.57 -9.72
N PRO A 105 2.70 -10.43 -9.82
CA PRO A 105 2.39 -9.41 -10.81
C PRO A 105 2.66 -9.92 -12.24
N ASN A 106 1.82 -9.56 -13.18
CA ASN A 106 1.96 -9.93 -14.58
C ASN A 106 2.84 -8.91 -15.32
N VAL A 107 4.11 -9.26 -15.50
CA VAL A 107 5.11 -8.37 -16.11
C VAL A 107 4.73 -8.00 -17.56
N GLU A 108 4.27 -8.95 -18.36
CA GLU A 108 3.88 -8.68 -19.76
C GLU A 108 2.74 -7.66 -19.82
N LYS A 109 1.76 -7.80 -18.93
CA LYS A 109 0.65 -6.86 -18.80
C LYS A 109 1.15 -5.48 -18.37
N ILE A 110 2.04 -5.41 -17.37
CA ILE A 110 2.64 -4.15 -16.92
C ILE A 110 3.33 -3.44 -18.09
N LEU A 111 4.21 -4.13 -18.81
CA LEU A 111 4.94 -3.58 -19.94
C LEU A 111 4.01 -3.14 -21.09
N SER A 112 2.94 -3.92 -21.37
CA SER A 112 1.97 -3.59 -22.41
C SER A 112 1.21 -2.28 -22.15
N LEU A 113 1.10 -1.88 -20.89
CA LEU A 113 0.47 -0.62 -20.49
C LEU A 113 1.39 0.60 -20.70
N LYS A 114 2.66 0.38 -21.06
CA LYS A 114 3.67 1.44 -21.30
C LYS A 114 3.67 2.50 -20.17
N PRO A 115 3.88 2.10 -18.92
CA PRO A 115 3.94 3.05 -17.81
C PRO A 115 5.22 3.88 -17.88
N ASP A 116 5.16 5.09 -17.33
CA ASP A 116 6.33 5.94 -17.09
C ASP A 116 6.84 5.83 -15.64
N LEU A 117 6.06 5.14 -14.77
CA LEU A 117 6.45 4.79 -13.42
C LEU A 117 5.69 3.53 -12.95
N VAL A 118 6.40 2.61 -12.32
CA VAL A 118 5.80 1.49 -11.57
C VAL A 118 6.07 1.69 -10.08
N ILE A 119 5.04 1.51 -9.24
CA ILE A 119 5.17 1.64 -7.78
C ILE A 119 4.81 0.32 -7.13
N GLY A 120 5.74 -0.20 -6.33
CA GLY A 120 5.59 -1.40 -5.54
C GLY A 120 5.79 -1.17 -4.05
N VAL A 121 5.71 -2.24 -3.26
CA VAL A 121 6.03 -2.24 -1.84
C VAL A 121 7.23 -3.16 -1.58
N ASN A 122 7.95 -2.93 -0.49
CA ASN A 122 9.18 -3.67 -0.18
C ASN A 122 8.91 -5.12 0.23
N VAL A 123 8.62 -5.94 -0.77
CA VAL A 123 8.45 -7.40 -0.64
C VAL A 123 9.31 -8.12 -1.69
N PRO A 124 9.74 -9.37 -1.41
CA PRO A 124 10.62 -10.10 -2.32
C PRO A 124 10.11 -10.16 -3.76
N PHE A 125 8.82 -10.38 -3.95
CA PHE A 125 8.18 -10.51 -5.27
C PHE A 125 8.31 -9.24 -6.11
N HIS A 126 8.18 -8.05 -5.52
CA HIS A 126 8.33 -6.78 -6.24
C HIS A 126 9.81 -6.46 -6.49
N ASN A 127 10.68 -6.73 -5.52
CA ASN A 127 12.12 -6.52 -5.69
C ASN A 127 12.72 -7.37 -6.82
N GLN A 128 12.22 -8.60 -7.01
CA GLN A 128 12.64 -9.49 -8.10
C GLN A 128 12.25 -8.98 -9.50
N LEU A 129 11.19 -8.16 -9.60
CA LEU A 129 10.76 -7.59 -10.88
C LEU A 129 11.64 -6.44 -11.35
N ARG A 130 12.42 -5.84 -10.46
CA ARG A 130 13.16 -4.60 -10.72
C ARG A 130 14.01 -4.67 -11.98
N GLU A 131 14.84 -5.70 -12.10
CA GLU A 131 15.73 -5.84 -13.25
C GLU A 131 14.93 -5.89 -14.57
N THR A 132 13.86 -6.68 -14.62
CA THR A 132 13.06 -6.81 -15.84
C THR A 132 12.33 -5.51 -16.21
N ILE A 133 11.78 -4.78 -15.23
CA ILE A 133 11.07 -3.52 -15.46
C ILE A 133 12.05 -2.45 -15.94
N GLU A 134 13.21 -2.32 -15.27
CA GLU A 134 14.20 -1.29 -15.59
C GLU A 134 14.94 -1.55 -16.91
N GLN A 135 15.14 -2.81 -17.33
CA GLN A 135 15.64 -3.16 -18.68
C GLN A 135 14.71 -2.64 -19.79
N ASN A 136 13.45 -2.39 -19.49
CA ASN A 136 12.50 -1.77 -20.40
C ASN A 136 12.40 -0.23 -20.22
N HIS A 137 13.41 0.38 -19.58
CA HIS A 137 13.50 1.83 -19.33
C HIS A 137 12.34 2.40 -18.50
N ILE A 138 11.74 1.59 -17.65
CA ILE A 138 10.65 1.98 -16.75
C ILE A 138 11.20 1.98 -15.33
N PRO A 139 11.15 3.10 -14.57
CA PRO A 139 11.55 3.10 -13.18
C PRO A 139 10.57 2.31 -12.31
N LEU A 140 11.12 1.46 -11.41
CA LEU A 140 10.34 0.78 -10.36
C LEU A 140 10.70 1.38 -9.00
N TYR A 141 9.79 2.19 -8.45
CA TYR A 141 9.92 2.76 -7.12
C TYR A 141 9.33 1.80 -6.08
N ILE A 142 10.14 1.35 -5.13
CA ILE A 142 9.72 0.46 -4.04
C ILE A 142 9.51 1.28 -2.77
N ASN A 143 8.28 1.29 -2.28
CA ASN A 143 7.90 2.02 -1.08
C ASN A 143 7.81 1.07 0.14
N SER A 144 8.12 1.56 1.35
CA SER A 144 7.82 0.87 2.62
C SER A 144 6.62 1.53 3.28
N LEU A 145 5.76 0.73 3.90
CA LEU A 145 4.53 1.17 4.56
C LEU A 145 4.38 0.45 5.90
N ASP A 146 5.49 0.34 6.65
CA ASP A 146 5.53 -0.42 7.90
C ASP A 146 5.05 0.41 9.10
N THR A 147 5.01 1.74 8.97
CA THR A 147 4.66 2.66 10.06
C THR A 147 3.61 3.69 9.66
N TYR A 148 3.01 4.31 10.66
CA TYR A 148 2.13 5.48 10.50
C TYR A 148 2.87 6.63 9.80
N GLU A 149 4.12 6.91 10.19
CA GLU A 149 4.92 7.95 9.55
C GLU A 149 5.20 7.68 8.07
N ASP A 150 5.40 6.41 7.69
CA ASP A 150 5.60 6.06 6.29
C ASP A 150 4.36 6.40 5.46
N THR A 151 3.16 6.19 6.03
CA THR A 151 1.91 6.58 5.37
C THR A 151 1.84 8.08 5.12
N LEU A 152 2.14 8.91 6.14
CA LEU A 152 2.10 10.37 5.98
C LEU A 152 3.17 10.89 5.00
N LYS A 153 4.40 10.34 5.07
CA LYS A 153 5.48 10.66 4.13
C LYS A 153 5.10 10.27 2.70
N THR A 154 4.47 9.11 2.53
CA THR A 154 4.03 8.61 1.23
C THR A 154 2.95 9.50 0.63
N LEU A 155 1.95 9.91 1.41
CA LEU A 155 0.91 10.85 0.96
C LEU A 155 1.52 12.17 0.51
N LYS A 156 2.48 12.73 1.28
CA LYS A 156 3.17 13.95 0.90
C LYS A 156 3.95 13.75 -0.42
N PHE A 157 4.71 12.67 -0.53
CA PHE A 157 5.45 12.33 -1.74
C PHE A 157 4.53 12.18 -2.95
N PHE A 158 3.38 11.53 -2.79
CA PHE A 158 2.40 11.38 -3.85
C PHE A 158 1.74 12.72 -4.23
N GLY A 159 1.49 13.61 -3.28
CA GLY A 159 1.06 14.98 -3.58
C GLY A 159 2.05 15.74 -4.46
N GLU A 160 3.36 15.53 -4.24
CA GLU A 160 4.40 16.10 -5.11
C GLU A 160 4.39 15.44 -6.50
N LEU A 161 4.14 14.14 -6.62
CA LEU A 161 4.07 13.43 -7.91
C LEU A 161 2.84 13.80 -8.72
N THR A 162 1.70 13.93 -8.07
CA THR A 162 0.43 14.30 -8.73
C THR A 162 0.37 15.79 -9.08
N GLY A 163 1.15 16.62 -8.35
CA GLY A 163 1.06 18.07 -8.39
C GLY A 163 -0.08 18.63 -7.54
N ASP A 164 -0.82 17.79 -6.82
CA ASP A 164 -1.93 18.18 -5.95
C ASP A 164 -1.56 18.07 -4.45
N MET A 165 -0.68 18.97 -4.02
CA MET A 165 -0.29 19.07 -2.61
C MET A 165 -1.46 19.43 -1.69
N GLN A 166 -2.51 20.07 -2.22
CA GLN A 166 -3.69 20.41 -1.43
C GLN A 166 -4.48 19.17 -1.07
N ALA A 167 -4.75 18.28 -2.03
CA ALA A 167 -5.43 17.01 -1.77
C ALA A 167 -4.63 16.15 -0.79
N ALA A 168 -3.33 16.01 -1.00
CA ALA A 168 -2.46 15.26 -0.12
C ALA A 168 -2.46 15.81 1.32
N GLN A 169 -2.35 17.12 1.49
CA GLN A 169 -2.35 17.76 2.82
C GLN A 169 -3.70 17.60 3.51
N ALA A 170 -4.82 17.80 2.80
CA ALA A 170 -6.15 17.59 3.34
C ALA A 170 -6.35 16.15 3.86
N LYS A 171 -5.82 15.15 3.14
CA LYS A 171 -5.87 13.75 3.58
C LYS A 171 -4.98 13.51 4.81
N ILE A 172 -3.77 14.07 4.84
CA ILE A 172 -2.87 14.01 6.00
C ILE A 172 -3.53 14.61 7.24
N ASP A 173 -4.16 15.78 7.10
CA ASP A 173 -4.83 16.47 8.21
C ASP A 173 -6.01 15.63 8.73
N ALA A 174 -6.82 15.05 7.83
CA ALA A 174 -7.93 14.18 8.21
C ALA A 174 -7.46 12.92 8.97
N ILE A 175 -6.40 12.26 8.49
CA ILE A 175 -5.78 11.10 9.16
C ILE A 175 -5.27 11.51 10.55
N THR A 176 -4.55 12.62 10.63
CA THR A 176 -3.98 13.12 11.89
C THR A 176 -5.09 13.39 12.91
N GLN A 177 -6.17 14.04 12.51
CA GLN A 177 -7.30 14.32 13.38
C GLN A 177 -7.99 13.04 13.89
N GLN A 178 -8.17 12.04 13.01
CA GLN A 178 -8.72 10.74 13.41
C GLN A 178 -7.81 10.05 14.43
N CYS A 179 -6.51 10.05 14.20
CA CYS A 179 -5.53 9.46 15.10
C CYS A 179 -5.45 10.18 16.46
N GLU A 180 -5.53 11.51 16.48
CA GLU A 180 -5.59 12.28 17.73
C GLU A 180 -6.81 11.89 18.57
N THR A 181 -7.96 11.67 17.93
CA THR A 181 -9.16 11.18 18.59
C THR A 181 -8.95 9.78 19.19
N ALA A 182 -8.24 8.90 18.47
CA ALA A 182 -7.90 7.58 18.97
C ALA A 182 -6.90 7.67 20.15
N PHE A 183 -5.89 8.52 20.07
CA PHE A 183 -4.91 8.75 21.14
C PHE A 183 -5.56 9.33 22.40
N ALA A 184 -6.55 10.19 22.26
CA ALA A 184 -7.29 10.72 23.42
C ALA A 184 -7.94 9.60 24.26
N LYS A 185 -8.30 8.45 23.65
CA LYS A 185 -8.85 7.29 24.38
C LYS A 185 -7.81 6.59 25.26
N THR A 186 -6.51 6.77 24.98
CA THR A 186 -5.42 6.15 25.72
C THR A 186 -4.94 7.00 26.90
N ALA A 187 -5.34 8.28 26.96
CA ALA A 187 -4.85 9.23 27.95
C ALA A 187 -5.07 8.75 29.40
N GLY A 188 -4.00 8.70 30.19
CA GLY A 188 -4.02 8.27 31.57
C GLY A 188 -4.29 6.77 31.80
N LYS A 189 -4.31 5.96 30.76
CA LYS A 189 -4.51 4.51 30.85
C LYS A 189 -3.18 3.78 30.67
N GLN A 190 -2.98 2.71 31.45
CA GLN A 190 -1.92 1.76 31.19
C GLN A 190 -2.36 0.86 30.04
N GLY A 191 -1.49 0.70 29.03
CA GLY A 191 -1.78 -0.16 27.90
C GLY A 191 -1.80 -1.63 28.27
N PRO A 192 -2.74 -2.42 27.73
CA PRO A 192 -2.80 -3.85 28.00
C PRO A 192 -1.67 -4.60 27.31
N LYS A 193 -1.22 -5.70 27.95
CA LYS A 193 -0.38 -6.70 27.26
C LYS A 193 -1.17 -7.32 26.13
N THR A 194 -0.64 -7.26 24.92
CA THR A 194 -1.36 -7.61 23.71
C THR A 194 -0.55 -8.58 22.87
N LEU A 195 -1.19 -9.66 22.41
CA LEU A 195 -0.70 -10.52 21.34
C LEU A 195 -1.32 -10.07 20.02
N ILE A 196 -0.50 -9.81 19.02
CA ILE A 196 -0.97 -9.69 17.63
C ILE A 196 -0.58 -10.99 16.93
N LEU A 197 -1.58 -11.75 16.53
CA LEU A 197 -1.43 -13.02 15.85
C LEU A 197 -1.70 -12.86 14.35
N PHE A 198 -0.68 -13.15 13.54
CA PHE A 198 -0.79 -13.19 12.09
C PHE A 198 -0.94 -14.64 11.66
N SER A 199 -2.13 -14.98 11.17
CA SER A 199 -2.52 -16.36 10.84
C SER A 199 -2.72 -16.52 9.35
N ASN A 200 -2.11 -17.55 8.79
CA ASN A 200 -2.37 -18.05 7.44
C ASN A 200 -2.59 -19.56 7.48
N PRO A 201 -3.01 -20.22 6.38
CA PRO A 201 -3.28 -21.67 6.39
C PRO A 201 -2.11 -22.54 6.85
N ASP A 202 -0.87 -22.07 6.67
CA ASP A 202 0.34 -22.87 6.88
C ASP A 202 1.07 -22.52 8.19
N SER A 203 0.80 -21.34 8.78
CA SER A 203 1.54 -20.87 9.95
C SER A 203 0.78 -19.84 10.76
N ASN A 204 1.12 -19.81 12.06
CA ASN A 204 0.73 -18.74 12.99
C ASN A 204 1.99 -18.06 13.50
N ASN A 205 2.02 -16.73 13.39
CA ASN A 205 3.16 -15.93 13.83
C ASN A 205 2.69 -14.80 14.75
N MET A 206 3.51 -14.43 15.71
CA MET A 206 3.36 -13.21 16.48
C MET A 206 3.91 -12.05 15.65
N ALA A 207 3.17 -10.97 15.50
CA ALA A 207 3.63 -9.76 14.82
C ALA A 207 4.28 -8.80 15.84
N GLY A 208 5.55 -8.47 15.60
CA GLY A 208 6.33 -7.52 16.42
C GLY A 208 6.02 -6.06 16.10
N SER A 209 6.59 -5.14 16.90
CA SER A 209 6.39 -3.68 16.76
C SER A 209 6.97 -3.08 15.47
N SER A 210 7.77 -3.84 14.72
CA SER A 210 8.26 -3.44 13.40
C SER A 210 7.28 -3.73 12.25
N THR A 211 6.13 -4.35 12.56
CA THR A 211 5.01 -4.49 11.61
C THR A 211 4.08 -3.29 11.69
N PHE A 212 3.30 -3.05 10.66
CA PHE A 212 2.28 -2.00 10.63
C PHE A 212 1.33 -2.06 11.84
N SER A 213 0.74 -3.23 12.13
CA SER A 213 -0.17 -3.41 13.27
C SER A 213 0.55 -3.25 14.61
N GLY A 214 1.81 -3.65 14.70
CA GLY A 214 2.65 -3.45 15.89
C GLY A 214 2.98 -1.98 16.12
N ASP A 215 3.26 -1.20 15.06
CA ASP A 215 3.44 0.26 15.17
C ASP A 215 2.17 0.95 15.69
N LEU A 216 0.98 0.59 15.17
CA LEU A 216 -0.27 1.14 15.67
C LEU A 216 -0.50 0.79 17.15
N LEU A 217 -0.27 -0.46 17.54
CA LEU A 217 -0.39 -0.90 18.93
C LEU A 217 0.53 -0.08 19.86
N LYS A 218 1.79 0.11 19.47
CA LYS A 218 2.76 0.90 20.22
C LYS A 218 2.31 2.35 20.39
N ARG A 219 1.75 2.97 19.34
CA ARG A 219 1.22 4.36 19.38
C ARG A 219 0.02 4.49 20.29
N LEU A 220 -0.76 3.44 20.40
CA LEU A 220 -1.87 3.34 21.34
C LEU A 220 -1.44 2.90 22.73
N HIS A 221 -0.13 2.93 23.04
CA HIS A 221 0.45 2.52 24.33
C HIS A 221 0.19 1.07 24.73
N GLY A 222 -0.24 0.20 23.81
CA GLY A 222 -0.35 -1.24 24.06
C GLY A 222 1.04 -1.88 24.19
N ILE A 223 1.15 -2.89 25.03
CA ILE A 223 2.40 -3.63 25.26
C ILE A 223 2.38 -4.87 24.40
N ASN A 224 3.15 -4.87 23.30
CA ASN A 224 3.26 -6.04 22.43
C ASN A 224 4.09 -7.12 23.12
N ILE A 225 3.49 -8.29 23.39
CA ILE A 225 4.22 -9.37 24.05
C ILE A 225 5.35 -9.94 23.18
N ALA A 226 5.27 -9.82 21.86
CA ALA A 226 6.33 -10.25 20.95
C ALA A 226 7.66 -9.50 21.15
N ASP A 227 7.63 -8.30 21.74
CA ASP A 227 8.83 -7.47 21.99
C ASP A 227 9.40 -7.60 23.41
N LEU A 228 8.76 -8.38 24.29
CA LEU A 228 9.20 -8.53 25.68
C LEU A 228 10.41 -9.46 25.85
N ASP A 229 10.74 -10.22 24.80
CA ASP A 229 11.94 -11.06 24.77
C ASP A 229 12.86 -10.59 23.62
N THR A 230 13.95 -9.97 23.99
CA THR A 230 14.94 -9.44 23.03
C THR A 230 15.67 -10.51 22.22
N SER A 231 15.55 -11.79 22.61
CA SER A 231 16.07 -12.91 21.82
C SER A 231 15.17 -13.25 20.63
N LEU A 232 13.89 -12.84 20.68
CA LEU A 232 12.95 -12.98 19.58
C LEU A 232 13.13 -11.79 18.62
N GLN A 233 13.54 -12.07 17.40
CA GLN A 233 13.79 -11.02 16.40
C GLN A 233 13.02 -11.27 15.12
N GLY A 234 12.60 -10.19 14.44
CA GLY A 234 11.89 -10.22 13.18
C GLY A 234 10.52 -9.55 13.24
N GLN A 235 9.99 -9.24 12.08
CA GLN A 235 8.62 -8.70 11.96
C GLN A 235 7.57 -9.75 12.36
N PHE A 236 7.80 -10.99 11.94
CA PHE A 236 6.93 -12.13 12.21
C PHE A 236 7.73 -13.24 12.90
N ILE A 237 7.32 -13.58 14.12
CA ILE A 237 7.99 -14.52 15.00
C ILE A 237 7.09 -15.76 15.12
N PRO A 238 7.60 -16.99 14.90
CA PRO A 238 6.79 -18.19 15.06
C PRO A 238 6.07 -18.24 16.40
N LEU A 239 4.79 -18.60 16.42
CA LEU A 239 3.99 -18.67 17.63
C LEU A 239 4.52 -19.76 18.56
N SER A 240 4.83 -19.39 19.80
CA SER A 240 5.06 -20.31 20.91
C SER A 240 3.97 -20.17 21.95
N LEU A 241 3.14 -21.20 22.12
CA LEU A 241 2.04 -21.17 23.08
C LEU A 241 2.55 -21.10 24.52
N GLU A 242 3.66 -21.77 24.82
CA GLU A 242 4.32 -21.66 26.13
C GLU A 242 4.73 -20.22 26.45
N TYR A 243 5.32 -19.54 25.47
CA TYR A 243 5.68 -18.13 25.60
C TYR A 243 4.45 -17.25 25.82
N VAL A 244 3.38 -17.44 25.05
CA VAL A 244 2.14 -16.68 25.19
C VAL A 244 1.52 -16.85 26.58
N VAL A 245 1.44 -18.08 27.08
CA VAL A 245 0.92 -18.35 28.42
C VAL A 245 1.78 -17.67 29.51
N LYS A 246 3.11 -17.73 29.37
CA LYS A 246 4.04 -17.07 30.28
C LYS A 246 3.87 -15.56 30.31
N GLN A 247 3.62 -14.94 29.16
CA GLN A 247 3.43 -13.47 29.06
C GLN A 247 2.03 -13.03 29.50
N ASP A 248 1.04 -13.92 29.46
CA ASP A 248 -0.34 -13.71 29.87
C ASP A 248 -0.96 -12.44 29.22
N PRO A 249 -1.20 -12.43 27.91
CA PRO A 249 -1.80 -11.28 27.25
C PRO A 249 -3.23 -11.03 27.72
N GLU A 250 -3.58 -9.74 27.86
CA GLU A 250 -4.90 -9.26 28.23
C GLU A 250 -5.80 -9.06 27.00
N VAL A 251 -5.19 -8.91 25.81
CA VAL A 251 -5.86 -8.76 24.52
C VAL A 251 -5.18 -9.63 23.46
N ILE A 252 -5.96 -10.27 22.63
CA ILE A 252 -5.46 -10.99 21.45
C ILE A 252 -6.11 -10.37 20.21
N PHE A 253 -5.28 -9.85 19.32
CA PHE A 253 -5.67 -9.48 17.96
C PHE A 253 -5.31 -10.59 17.00
N ILE A 254 -6.23 -10.90 16.08
CA ILE A 254 -6.01 -11.91 15.04
C ILE A 254 -6.13 -11.23 13.68
N ILE A 255 -5.05 -11.26 12.92
CA ILE A 255 -5.00 -10.84 11.51
C ILE A 255 -4.92 -12.11 10.68
N SER A 256 -5.87 -12.30 9.79
CA SER A 256 -6.04 -13.53 9.06
C SER A 256 -5.83 -13.32 7.57
N MET A 257 -4.97 -14.14 6.94
CA MET A 257 -4.76 -14.13 5.50
C MET A 257 -5.37 -15.35 4.84
N GLY A 258 -6.21 -15.12 3.84
CA GLY A 258 -6.78 -16.22 3.05
C GLY A 258 -8.02 -16.90 3.65
N ASN A 259 -8.70 -16.23 4.57
CA ASN A 259 -9.78 -16.82 5.37
C ASN A 259 -11.08 -17.13 4.66
N THR A 260 -11.57 -18.33 5.02
CA THR A 260 -13.02 -18.55 5.07
C THR A 260 -13.51 -18.29 6.50
N PRO A 261 -14.74 -17.78 6.70
CA PRO A 261 -15.33 -17.59 8.03
C PRO A 261 -15.20 -18.81 8.95
N ASP A 262 -15.24 -20.00 8.39
CA ASP A 262 -15.09 -21.28 9.10
C ASP A 262 -13.71 -21.46 9.73
N MET A 263 -12.64 -20.93 9.14
CA MET A 263 -11.28 -21.08 9.67
C MET A 263 -11.12 -20.26 10.95
N MET A 264 -11.66 -19.05 10.98
CA MET A 264 -11.62 -18.20 12.18
C MET A 264 -12.50 -18.73 13.30
N ALA A 265 -13.69 -19.24 12.97
CA ALA A 265 -14.55 -19.88 13.96
C ALA A 265 -13.85 -21.08 14.62
N ARG A 266 -13.24 -21.95 13.83
CA ARG A 266 -12.44 -23.09 14.31
C ARG A 266 -11.24 -22.66 15.16
N PHE A 267 -10.54 -21.61 14.73
CA PHE A 267 -9.40 -21.12 15.48
C PHE A 267 -9.82 -20.54 16.85
N LYS A 268 -10.91 -19.76 16.90
CA LYS A 268 -11.49 -19.27 18.16
C LYS A 268 -11.97 -20.42 19.05
N GLU A 269 -12.62 -21.42 18.48
CA GLU A 269 -13.03 -22.64 19.19
C GLU A 269 -11.80 -23.39 19.73
N GLN A 270 -10.76 -23.57 18.94
CA GLN A 270 -9.50 -24.18 19.37
C GLN A 270 -8.85 -23.40 20.51
N MET A 271 -8.86 -22.07 20.49
CA MET A 271 -8.37 -21.25 21.61
C MET A 271 -9.21 -21.46 22.86
N GLN A 272 -10.53 -21.57 22.74
CA GLN A 272 -11.43 -21.77 23.90
C GLN A 272 -11.38 -23.20 24.47
N THR A 273 -11.05 -24.20 23.67
CA THR A 273 -11.00 -25.61 24.08
C THR A 273 -9.61 -26.06 24.55
N ASN A 274 -8.56 -25.34 24.21
CA ASN A 274 -7.19 -25.66 24.58
C ASN A 274 -6.88 -25.12 25.98
N GLU A 275 -6.50 -25.99 26.92
CA GLU A 275 -6.22 -25.65 28.31
C GLU A 275 -5.14 -24.56 28.48
N ALA A 276 -4.13 -24.56 27.61
CA ALA A 276 -3.08 -23.55 27.67
C ALA A 276 -3.60 -22.16 27.29
N TRP A 277 -4.38 -22.03 26.22
CA TRP A 277 -5.03 -20.76 25.85
C TRP A 277 -5.98 -20.28 26.94
N ASN A 278 -6.73 -21.19 27.58
CA ASN A 278 -7.68 -20.88 28.64
C ASN A 278 -6.99 -20.31 29.92
N GLN A 279 -5.69 -20.43 30.04
CA GLN A 279 -4.95 -19.82 31.15
C GLN A 279 -4.75 -18.31 30.93
N THR A 280 -4.82 -17.81 29.69
CA THR A 280 -4.56 -16.39 29.40
C THR A 280 -5.72 -15.48 29.81
N ALA A 281 -5.41 -14.27 30.28
CA ALA A 281 -6.40 -13.27 30.65
C ALA A 281 -7.29 -12.87 29.47
N ALA A 282 -6.74 -12.79 28.26
CA ALA A 282 -7.51 -12.46 27.05
C ALA A 282 -8.62 -13.46 26.76
N VAL A 283 -8.34 -14.77 26.86
CA VAL A 283 -9.35 -15.82 26.64
C VAL A 283 -10.39 -15.83 27.75
N LYS A 284 -9.97 -15.76 29.02
CA LYS A 284 -10.87 -15.70 30.18
C LYS A 284 -11.85 -14.54 30.12
N ASN A 285 -11.40 -13.39 29.63
CA ASN A 285 -12.20 -12.16 29.57
C ASN A 285 -12.89 -11.94 28.21
N GLY A 286 -12.76 -12.87 27.25
CA GLY A 286 -13.34 -12.76 25.93
C GLY A 286 -12.77 -11.63 25.06
N ARG A 287 -11.55 -11.16 25.37
CA ARG A 287 -10.89 -10.06 24.66
C ARG A 287 -10.05 -10.57 23.47
N ILE A 288 -10.70 -11.27 22.56
CA ILE A 288 -10.14 -11.83 21.35
C ILE A 288 -10.84 -11.16 20.16
N TYR A 289 -10.11 -10.36 19.41
CA TYR A 289 -10.66 -9.56 18.31
C TYR A 289 -10.03 -9.99 16.98
N GLU A 290 -10.90 -10.28 16.01
CA GLU A 290 -10.47 -10.40 14.62
C GLU A 290 -10.37 -8.99 14.02
N LEU A 291 -9.18 -8.64 13.56
CA LEU A 291 -8.97 -7.35 12.93
C LEU A 291 -9.47 -7.37 11.48
N PRO A 292 -10.24 -6.35 11.02
CA PRO A 292 -10.73 -6.27 9.65
C PRO A 292 -9.62 -6.43 8.60
N MET A 293 -9.82 -7.34 7.65
CA MET A 293 -8.83 -7.67 6.64
C MET A 293 -8.43 -6.47 5.78
N ASP A 294 -9.38 -5.62 5.44
CA ASP A 294 -9.19 -4.42 4.61
C ASP A 294 -8.44 -3.29 5.32
N LEU A 295 -8.29 -3.41 6.65
CA LEU A 295 -7.55 -2.44 7.48
C LEU A 295 -6.22 -2.98 8.02
N PHE A 296 -6.04 -4.31 8.15
CA PHE A 296 -4.90 -4.86 8.89
C PHE A 296 -4.10 -5.94 8.18
N THR A 297 -4.60 -6.56 7.10
CA THR A 297 -3.82 -7.56 6.35
C THR A 297 -2.59 -6.94 5.69
N VAL A 298 -2.75 -5.70 5.21
CA VAL A 298 -1.70 -4.81 4.72
C VAL A 298 -1.97 -3.41 5.26
N ASN A 299 -1.02 -2.49 5.14
CA ASN A 299 -1.29 -1.09 5.46
C ASN A 299 -2.51 -0.59 4.65
N PRO A 300 -3.55 -0.03 5.28
CA PRO A 300 -4.78 0.38 4.59
C PRO A 300 -4.66 1.69 3.79
N GLY A 301 -3.44 2.20 3.61
CA GLY A 301 -3.21 3.44 2.87
C GLY A 301 -3.83 4.65 3.55
N SER A 302 -4.67 5.36 2.82
CA SER A 302 -5.34 6.59 3.29
C SER A 302 -6.36 6.35 4.40
N ARG A 303 -6.66 5.08 4.73
CA ARG A 303 -7.61 4.67 5.79
C ARG A 303 -6.91 4.27 7.11
N ILE A 304 -5.65 4.63 7.29
CA ILE A 304 -4.88 4.31 8.51
C ILE A 304 -5.53 4.89 9.78
N GLY A 305 -6.25 6.01 9.67
CA GLY A 305 -7.03 6.58 10.78
C GLY A 305 -8.15 5.66 11.24
N ASP A 306 -8.83 4.96 10.31
CA ASP A 306 -9.87 3.97 10.62
C ASP A 306 -9.27 2.78 11.38
N ALA A 307 -8.11 2.28 10.93
CA ALA A 307 -7.39 1.20 11.60
C ALA A 307 -6.98 1.59 13.03
N MET A 308 -6.46 2.81 13.20
CA MET A 308 -6.08 3.34 14.52
C MET A 308 -7.28 3.44 15.45
N ALA A 309 -8.40 3.99 14.96
CA ALA A 309 -9.63 4.12 15.75
C ALA A 309 -10.18 2.75 16.16
N TYR A 310 -10.23 1.79 15.23
CA TYR A 310 -10.70 0.43 15.50
C TYR A 310 -9.86 -0.26 16.58
N MET A 311 -8.53 -0.22 16.43
CA MET A 311 -7.62 -0.83 17.40
C MET A 311 -7.75 -0.17 18.79
N ALA A 312 -7.87 1.17 18.85
CA ALA A 312 -8.08 1.91 20.10
C ALA A 312 -9.40 1.49 20.80
N ASP A 313 -10.46 1.28 20.04
CA ASP A 313 -11.74 0.82 20.58
C ASP A 313 -11.66 -0.60 21.15
N CYS A 314 -10.94 -1.50 20.49
CA CYS A 314 -10.69 -2.85 21.03
C CYS A 314 -9.83 -2.83 22.30
N LEU A 315 -8.83 -1.93 22.37
CA LEU A 315 -7.93 -1.86 23.52
C LEU A 315 -8.56 -1.20 24.74
N TYR A 316 -9.32 -0.12 24.55
CA TYR A 316 -9.75 0.78 25.60
C TYR A 316 -11.26 1.01 25.68
N GLY A 317 -12.02 0.53 24.71
CA GLY A 317 -13.49 0.55 24.75
C GLY A 317 -14.00 -0.32 25.89
N GLN A 318 -15.14 0.06 26.50
CA GLN A 318 -15.83 -0.82 27.44
C GLN A 318 -16.45 -1.96 26.65
N GLY A 319 -15.81 -3.15 26.68
CA GLY A 319 -16.27 -4.43 26.22
C GLY A 319 -17.19 -4.39 24.98
N GLY A 320 -16.63 -4.59 23.78
CA GLY A 320 -17.44 -4.89 22.61
C GLY A 320 -18.17 -6.21 22.85
N GLN A 321 -19.49 -6.16 22.73
CA GLN A 321 -20.38 -7.30 22.63
C GLN A 321 -20.15 -8.04 21.31
#